data_6295be5d80e30ad296d1a5335e5c0ee9
#
_entry.id   6295be5d80e30ad296d1a5335e5c0ee9
#
_cell.length_a   1.000
_cell.length_b   1.000
_cell.length_c   1.000
_cell.angle_alpha   90.00
_cell.angle_beta   90.00
_cell.angle_gamma   90.00
#
_symmetry.space_group_name_H-M   'P 1'
#
loop_
_entity.id
_entity.type
_entity.pdbx_description
1 polymer ?
#
loop_
_entity_poly.entity_id
_entity_poly.type
_entity_poly.pdbx_seq_one_letter_code
_entity_poly.pdbx_strand_id
1 'polypeptide(L)'
;MSSPELCITIQCQNGKILSQNVINFGEYTIGTSADNSIPIESEHVSRHHAKLSVTEDSLVFEDLGSSNGSIINGTSIKCPTIIDTNQTVQVGDLFLTVQTYSQDASTPRLHVSNDLVGSGRYTLKQEVGRGGGGVVWLSHDQHLNQSVALKLLPPNLENDPVALNDLVGEVQKARLLSHPNIIRIHDYIRVPDETPFVSMEFVDGSDLGTLRNQQPNGLFTWERLEGLVNQMCCALEYAHGEKIIHRDLKPANMMITREGNLKLADFGIAASTSEKSPQANMEGDASGTIVYMSPQQMRGTMPAPSDDIYALGATLYDLLSTHPPFFKGDIHQQVQQEPATSLSTRLKELGITNNIPAHVESAVMKCLEKDPADRPETIKELSDLL
;
A
#
# COMPACT_ATOMS: atom_id res chain seq x y z
N MET A 1 29.73 26.12 -3.26
CA MET A 1 28.28 26.18 -3.12
C MET A 1 27.78 24.88 -3.74
N SER A 2 27.06 24.04 -3.00
CA SER A 2 26.47 22.81 -3.58
C SER A 2 25.38 23.23 -4.59
N SER A 3 25.41 22.61 -5.77
CA SER A 3 24.37 22.80 -6.78
C SER A 3 23.01 22.51 -6.19
N PRO A 4 21.96 23.30 -6.48
CA PRO A 4 20.61 22.96 -6.03
C PRO A 4 20.21 21.63 -6.69
N GLU A 5 19.90 20.65 -5.87
CA GLU A 5 19.29 19.41 -6.35
C GLU A 5 17.86 19.71 -6.80
N LEU A 6 17.45 19.18 -7.93
CA LEU A 6 16.09 19.31 -8.43
C LEU A 6 15.38 17.93 -8.40
N CYS A 7 14.06 17.92 -8.26
CA CYS A 7 13.25 16.73 -8.32
C CYS A 7 12.24 16.83 -9.48
N ILE A 8 12.23 15.83 -10.36
CA ILE A 8 11.17 15.64 -11.36
C ILE A 8 10.13 14.71 -10.76
N THR A 9 8.89 15.18 -10.69
CA THR A 9 7.72 14.39 -10.34
C THR A 9 6.85 14.16 -11.57
N ILE A 10 6.47 12.92 -11.84
CA ILE A 10 5.56 12.53 -12.93
C ILE A 10 4.32 11.90 -12.30
N GLN A 11 3.15 12.42 -12.67
CA GLN A 11 1.87 11.99 -12.12
C GLN A 11 0.78 11.85 -13.20
N CYS A 12 -0.23 11.01 -12.92
CA CYS A 12 -1.44 10.92 -13.73
C CYS A 12 -2.37 12.12 -13.49
N GLN A 13 -3.39 12.27 -14.33
CA GLN A 13 -4.42 13.30 -14.22
C GLN A 13 -5.18 13.29 -12.87
N ASN A 14 -5.27 12.14 -12.22
CA ASN A 14 -5.87 11.98 -10.89
C ASN A 14 -4.92 12.27 -9.73
N GLY A 15 -3.73 12.81 -10.00
CA GLY A 15 -2.72 13.16 -8.99
C GLY A 15 -1.86 11.98 -8.50
N LYS A 16 -2.08 10.75 -9.01
CA LYS A 16 -1.23 9.60 -8.65
C LYS A 16 0.17 9.80 -9.20
N ILE A 17 1.18 9.80 -8.33
CA ILE A 17 2.58 9.90 -8.69
C ILE A 17 3.04 8.54 -9.25
N LEU A 18 3.58 8.57 -10.47
CA LEU A 18 4.13 7.39 -11.14
C LEU A 18 5.64 7.28 -10.95
N SER A 19 6.34 8.42 -10.92
CA SER A 19 7.79 8.46 -10.81
C SER A 19 8.23 9.78 -10.17
N GLN A 20 9.27 9.69 -9.35
CA GLN A 20 10.01 10.86 -8.83
C GLN A 20 11.51 10.58 -8.96
N ASN A 21 12.24 11.52 -9.54
CA ASN A 21 13.66 11.37 -9.78
C ASN A 21 14.39 12.65 -9.34
N VAL A 22 15.42 12.49 -8.50
CA VAL A 22 16.34 13.60 -8.22
C VAL A 22 17.28 13.76 -9.40
N ILE A 23 17.40 14.99 -9.87
CA ILE A 23 18.21 15.35 -11.02
C ILE A 23 19.20 16.47 -10.67
N ASN A 24 20.33 16.42 -11.30
CA ASN A 24 21.38 17.45 -11.23
C ASN A 24 21.51 18.18 -12.58
N PHE A 25 22.52 19.01 -12.75
CA PHE A 25 22.83 19.58 -14.05
C PHE A 25 23.08 18.47 -15.08
N GLY A 26 22.44 18.56 -16.22
CA GLY A 26 22.55 17.56 -17.28
C GLY A 26 21.34 17.52 -18.22
N GLU A 27 21.33 16.53 -19.11
CA GLU A 27 20.25 16.28 -20.04
C GLU A 27 19.53 14.96 -19.65
N TYR A 28 18.21 15.00 -19.63
CA TYR A 28 17.34 13.87 -19.25
C TYR A 28 16.32 13.63 -20.37
N THR A 29 16.33 12.43 -20.91
CA THR A 29 15.33 11.98 -21.89
C THR A 29 14.15 11.29 -21.19
N ILE A 30 12.95 11.52 -21.71
CA ILE A 30 11.68 11.09 -21.14
C ILE A 30 10.89 10.34 -22.21
N GLY A 31 10.38 9.15 -21.89
CA GLY A 31 9.60 8.35 -22.82
C GLY A 31 9.43 6.91 -22.37
N THR A 32 8.72 6.08 -23.18
CA THR A 32 8.40 4.70 -22.81
C THR A 32 9.54 3.71 -23.07
N SER A 33 10.56 4.09 -23.82
CA SER A 33 11.71 3.22 -24.05
C SER A 33 12.60 3.14 -22.82
N ALA A 34 13.11 1.95 -22.50
CA ALA A 34 13.96 1.71 -21.33
C ALA A 34 15.33 2.39 -21.37
N ASP A 35 15.74 2.92 -22.54
CA ASP A 35 16.98 3.67 -22.72
C ASP A 35 16.85 5.17 -22.41
N ASN A 36 15.65 5.66 -22.08
CA ASN A 36 15.49 7.01 -21.56
C ASN A 36 16.09 7.14 -20.15
N SER A 37 16.56 8.34 -19.83
CA SER A 37 17.01 8.68 -18.48
C SER A 37 15.86 8.56 -17.46
N ILE A 38 14.63 8.84 -17.91
CA ILE A 38 13.39 8.74 -17.13
C ILE A 38 12.38 7.92 -17.94
N PRO A 39 12.41 6.59 -17.84
CA PRO A 39 11.42 5.72 -18.49
C PRO A 39 10.06 5.84 -17.82
N ILE A 40 8.98 5.86 -18.61
CA ILE A 40 7.60 6.03 -18.14
C ILE A 40 6.71 4.99 -18.80
N GLU A 41 5.83 4.35 -18.06
CA GLU A 41 4.81 3.45 -18.60
C GLU A 41 3.51 4.22 -18.91
N SER A 42 3.21 4.46 -20.19
CA SER A 42 1.95 5.04 -20.68
C SER A 42 1.75 4.76 -22.17
N GLU A 43 0.55 4.42 -22.57
CA GLU A 43 0.18 4.23 -23.98
C GLU A 43 0.12 5.56 -24.77
N HIS A 44 0.07 6.70 -24.07
CA HIS A 44 -0.04 8.04 -24.66
C HIS A 44 1.29 8.79 -24.69
N VAL A 45 2.38 8.19 -24.21
CA VAL A 45 3.73 8.76 -24.25
C VAL A 45 4.55 8.03 -25.31
N SER A 46 5.26 8.78 -26.18
CA SER A 46 6.11 8.22 -27.21
C SER A 46 7.36 7.54 -26.61
N ARG A 47 8.01 6.62 -27.37
CA ARG A 47 9.23 5.93 -26.94
C ARG A 47 10.33 6.90 -26.49
N HIS A 48 10.56 7.97 -27.26
CA HIS A 48 11.38 9.12 -26.90
C HIS A 48 10.48 10.34 -27.08
N HIS A 49 9.88 10.83 -25.99
CA HIS A 49 8.83 11.85 -26.06
C HIS A 49 9.40 13.25 -25.91
N ALA A 50 10.26 13.45 -24.91
CA ALA A 50 10.78 14.77 -24.58
C ALA A 50 12.18 14.70 -24.01
N LYS A 51 12.82 15.88 -23.94
CA LYS A 51 14.11 16.10 -23.29
C LYS A 51 14.00 17.28 -22.33
N LEU A 52 14.55 17.13 -21.13
CA LEU A 52 14.75 18.19 -20.16
C LEU A 52 16.24 18.47 -20.04
N SER A 53 16.67 19.70 -20.29
CA SER A 53 18.04 20.17 -20.09
C SER A 53 18.08 21.07 -18.84
N VAL A 54 18.92 20.72 -17.88
CA VAL A 54 19.09 21.40 -16.60
C VAL A 54 20.45 22.06 -16.58
N THR A 55 20.47 23.39 -16.46
CA THR A 55 21.68 24.18 -16.33
C THR A 55 21.65 25.00 -15.03
N GLU A 56 22.72 25.71 -14.71
CA GLU A 56 22.79 26.59 -13.54
C GLU A 56 21.72 27.69 -13.56
N ASP A 57 21.38 28.19 -14.75
CA ASP A 57 20.53 29.35 -14.93
C ASP A 57 19.13 29.03 -15.48
N SER A 58 18.88 27.82 -15.97
CA SER A 58 17.63 27.52 -16.70
C SER A 58 17.26 26.03 -16.74
N LEU A 59 15.95 25.79 -16.80
CA LEU A 59 15.34 24.51 -17.16
C LEU A 59 14.75 24.65 -18.55
N VAL A 60 15.20 23.84 -19.51
CA VAL A 60 14.68 23.86 -20.88
C VAL A 60 14.01 22.54 -21.19
N PHE A 61 12.73 22.60 -21.51
CA PHE A 61 11.95 21.43 -21.95
C PHE A 61 11.77 21.45 -23.47
N GLU A 62 12.01 20.31 -24.12
CA GLU A 62 11.91 20.12 -25.56
C GLU A 62 11.08 18.88 -25.88
N ASP A 63 10.04 19.04 -26.69
CA ASP A 63 9.31 17.90 -27.27
C ASP A 63 10.09 17.35 -28.47
N LEU A 64 10.38 16.06 -28.47
CA LEU A 64 11.20 15.41 -29.52
C LEU A 64 10.38 14.94 -30.73
N GLY A 65 9.27 15.61 -31.03
CA GLY A 65 8.36 15.23 -32.09
C GLY A 65 7.43 14.09 -31.69
N SER A 66 6.95 14.12 -30.46
CA SER A 66 6.08 13.10 -29.92
C SER A 66 4.72 13.03 -30.62
N SER A 67 4.05 11.87 -30.57
CA SER A 67 2.77 11.64 -31.25
C SER A 67 1.62 12.47 -30.67
N ASN A 68 1.60 12.69 -29.35
CA ASN A 68 0.54 13.42 -28.65
C ASN A 68 0.95 14.82 -28.21
N GLY A 69 2.23 15.18 -28.44
CA GLY A 69 2.78 16.49 -28.08
C GLY A 69 2.95 16.70 -26.58
N SER A 70 3.63 17.79 -26.24
CA SER A 70 3.78 18.30 -24.88
C SER A 70 3.10 19.66 -24.76
N ILE A 71 2.47 19.96 -23.61
CA ILE A 71 1.66 21.16 -23.39
C ILE A 71 2.11 21.87 -22.10
N ILE A 72 2.30 23.18 -22.18
CA ILE A 72 2.55 24.06 -21.01
C ILE A 72 1.46 25.14 -21.00
N ASN A 73 0.79 25.29 -19.86
CA ASN A 73 -0.27 26.31 -19.67
C ASN A 73 -1.32 26.29 -20.82
N GLY A 74 -1.70 25.10 -21.31
CA GLY A 74 -2.65 24.94 -22.39
C GLY A 74 -2.09 25.20 -23.80
N THR A 75 -0.79 25.51 -23.93
CA THR A 75 -0.14 25.78 -25.24
C THR A 75 0.82 24.62 -25.58
N SER A 76 0.70 24.11 -26.82
CA SER A 76 1.58 23.06 -27.32
C SER A 76 3.01 23.58 -27.53
N ILE A 77 4.00 22.81 -27.06
CA ILE A 77 5.42 23.10 -27.19
C ILE A 77 5.87 22.67 -28.61
N LYS A 78 6.43 23.60 -29.38
CA LYS A 78 6.94 23.36 -30.74
C LYS A 78 8.43 23.61 -30.89
N CYS A 79 9.08 24.13 -29.86
CA CYS A 79 10.51 24.42 -29.82
C CYS A 79 10.98 24.33 -28.39
N PRO A 80 12.30 24.18 -28.13
CA PRO A 80 12.84 24.21 -26.78
C PRO A 80 12.32 25.42 -25.99
N THR A 81 11.69 25.18 -24.88
CA THR A 81 10.97 26.17 -24.05
C THR A 81 11.54 26.20 -22.65
N ILE A 82 11.86 27.39 -22.14
CA ILE A 82 12.26 27.57 -20.76
C ILE A 82 11.05 27.34 -19.87
N ILE A 83 11.19 26.53 -18.84
CA ILE A 83 10.19 26.27 -17.81
C ILE A 83 10.67 26.75 -16.46
N ASP A 84 9.75 27.17 -15.61
CA ASP A 84 10.03 27.53 -14.23
C ASP A 84 9.93 26.29 -13.30
N THR A 85 10.63 26.33 -12.17
CA THR A 85 10.39 25.39 -11.07
C THR A 85 8.93 25.50 -10.60
N ASN A 86 8.31 24.35 -10.30
CA ASN A 86 6.88 24.16 -10.01
C ASN A 86 5.92 24.36 -11.20
N GLN A 87 6.44 24.64 -12.40
CA GLN A 87 5.61 24.64 -13.59
C GLN A 87 5.31 23.21 -14.04
N THR A 88 4.04 22.95 -14.37
CA THR A 88 3.60 21.65 -14.84
C THR A 88 3.62 21.58 -16.36
N VAL A 89 4.26 20.55 -16.89
CA VAL A 89 4.26 20.20 -18.32
C VAL A 89 3.41 18.96 -18.51
N GLN A 90 2.40 19.01 -19.35
CA GLN A 90 1.68 17.82 -19.78
C GLN A 90 2.46 17.09 -20.87
N VAL A 91 2.67 15.78 -20.70
CA VAL A 91 3.43 14.88 -21.58
C VAL A 91 2.50 13.70 -21.92
N GLY A 92 1.82 13.77 -23.06
CA GLY A 92 0.74 12.84 -23.39
C GLY A 92 -0.42 12.96 -22.39
N ASP A 93 -0.70 11.91 -21.64
CA ASP A 93 -1.72 11.86 -20.57
C ASP A 93 -1.17 12.10 -19.16
N LEU A 94 0.13 12.39 -19.05
CA LEU A 94 0.83 12.56 -17.78
C LEU A 94 1.23 14.02 -17.53
N PHE A 95 1.48 14.35 -16.27
CA PHE A 95 1.90 15.67 -15.83
C PHE A 95 3.28 15.58 -15.18
N LEU A 96 4.22 16.37 -15.70
CA LEU A 96 5.59 16.48 -15.22
C LEU A 96 5.78 17.82 -14.53
N THR A 97 6.34 17.82 -13.33
CA THR A 97 6.70 19.05 -12.60
C THR A 97 8.15 18.92 -12.11
N VAL A 98 8.94 20.00 -12.30
CA VAL A 98 10.29 20.11 -11.74
C VAL A 98 10.25 21.04 -10.55
N GLN A 99 10.75 20.60 -9.40
CA GLN A 99 10.80 21.38 -8.17
C GLN A 99 12.24 21.49 -7.66
N THR A 100 12.58 22.60 -6.97
CA THR A 100 13.84 22.66 -6.23
C THR A 100 13.80 21.63 -5.12
N TYR A 101 14.76 20.74 -5.10
CA TYR A 101 14.96 19.82 -3.99
C TYR A 101 15.69 20.59 -2.88
N SER A 102 14.93 21.07 -1.91
CA SER A 102 15.53 21.65 -0.69
C SER A 102 15.68 20.52 0.33
N GLN A 103 16.86 20.39 0.89
CA GLN A 103 17.12 19.50 2.05
C GLN A 103 16.50 20.07 3.36
N ASP A 104 15.51 20.96 3.26
CA ASP A 104 14.78 21.37 4.44
C ASP A 104 13.99 20.18 4.98
N ALA A 105 14.03 20.00 6.29
CA ALA A 105 13.47 18.88 7.05
C ALA A 105 11.96 18.62 6.85
N SER A 106 11.31 19.34 5.93
CA SER A 106 9.89 19.22 5.59
C SER A 106 9.62 18.52 4.26
N THR A 107 10.64 18.23 3.44
CA THR A 107 10.48 17.52 2.17
C THR A 107 10.83 16.04 2.35
N PRO A 108 9.95 15.08 1.97
CA PRO A 108 10.26 13.66 2.10
C PRO A 108 11.54 13.33 1.32
N ARG A 109 12.53 12.76 2.01
CA ARG A 109 13.75 12.28 1.36
C ARG A 109 13.36 11.15 0.39
N LEU A 110 13.58 11.36 -0.89
CA LEU A 110 13.40 10.30 -1.89
C LEU A 110 14.53 9.29 -1.73
N HIS A 111 14.18 8.11 -1.29
CA HIS A 111 15.14 7.02 -1.19
C HIS A 111 15.26 6.30 -2.53
N VAL A 112 16.50 5.98 -2.90
CA VAL A 112 16.84 5.21 -4.10
C VAL A 112 17.59 3.94 -3.74
N SER A 113 17.66 2.99 -4.69
CA SER A 113 18.45 1.76 -4.49
C SER A 113 19.89 2.08 -4.16
N ASN A 114 20.44 1.37 -3.17
CA ASN A 114 21.74 1.51 -2.55
C ASN A 114 21.91 2.68 -1.57
N ASP A 115 20.85 3.44 -1.25
CA ASP A 115 20.90 4.38 -0.13
C ASP A 115 21.22 3.65 1.17
N LEU A 116 21.99 4.32 2.02
CA LEU A 116 22.29 3.89 3.38
C LEU A 116 21.37 4.63 4.35
N VAL A 117 20.65 3.89 5.19
CA VAL A 117 19.77 4.43 6.24
C VAL A 117 20.09 3.81 7.60
N GLY A 118 19.55 4.41 8.67
CA GLY A 118 19.80 3.95 10.03
C GLY A 118 21.27 4.09 10.42
N SER A 119 21.85 5.28 10.19
CA SER A 119 23.29 5.56 10.40
C SER A 119 24.20 4.60 9.63
N GLY A 120 23.80 4.22 8.42
CA GLY A 120 24.58 3.36 7.53
C GLY A 120 24.46 1.86 7.81
N ARG A 121 23.60 1.44 8.75
CA ARG A 121 23.38 0.00 9.03
C ARG A 121 22.66 -0.72 7.92
N TYR A 122 21.68 -0.10 7.26
CA TYR A 122 20.84 -0.73 6.27
C TYR A 122 21.09 -0.17 4.88
N THR A 123 21.23 -1.05 3.89
CA THR A 123 21.28 -0.67 2.47
C THR A 123 19.95 -0.97 1.81
N LEU A 124 19.28 0.03 1.29
CA LEU A 124 18.05 -0.13 0.52
C LEU A 124 18.37 -0.83 -0.81
N LYS A 125 17.62 -1.88 -1.17
CA LYS A 125 17.86 -2.65 -2.40
C LYS A 125 16.79 -2.42 -3.44
N GLN A 126 15.53 -2.60 -3.05
CA GLN A 126 14.38 -2.53 -3.95
C GLN A 126 13.14 -2.07 -3.19
N GLU A 127 12.38 -1.16 -3.75
CA GLU A 127 11.03 -0.88 -3.27
C GLU A 127 10.13 -2.09 -3.57
N VAL A 128 9.48 -2.62 -2.55
CA VAL A 128 8.61 -3.81 -2.66
C VAL A 128 7.15 -3.49 -2.42
N GLY A 129 6.84 -2.32 -1.89
CA GLY A 129 5.47 -1.87 -1.67
C GLY A 129 5.38 -0.41 -1.30
N ARG A 130 4.26 0.24 -1.69
CA ARG A 130 3.96 1.64 -1.35
C ARG A 130 2.48 1.77 -1.05
N GLY A 131 2.14 2.51 0.01
CA GLY A 131 0.76 2.77 0.39
C GLY A 131 0.65 3.89 1.42
N GLY A 132 -0.55 4.16 1.93
CA GLY A 132 -0.80 5.23 2.90
C GLY A 132 -0.01 5.10 4.21
N GLY A 133 0.40 3.90 4.59
CA GLY A 133 1.24 3.64 5.77
C GLY A 133 2.75 3.80 5.53
N GLY A 134 3.18 4.24 4.34
CA GLY A 134 4.58 4.44 3.98
C GLY A 134 5.07 3.57 2.83
N VAL A 135 6.39 3.50 2.69
CA VAL A 135 7.07 2.76 1.62
C VAL A 135 7.86 1.61 2.22
N VAL A 136 7.67 0.40 1.69
CA VAL A 136 8.39 -0.80 2.14
C VAL A 136 9.52 -1.10 1.18
N TRP A 137 10.73 -1.24 1.73
CA TRP A 137 11.95 -1.58 1.00
C TRP A 137 12.49 -2.94 1.41
N LEU A 138 12.80 -3.79 0.44
CA LEU A 138 13.78 -4.85 0.65
C LEU A 138 15.13 -4.20 0.91
N SER A 139 15.76 -4.57 2.02
CA SER A 139 17.01 -3.96 2.47
C SER A 139 17.97 -5.03 2.99
N HIS A 140 19.25 -4.68 3.06
CA HIS A 140 20.27 -5.53 3.63
C HIS A 140 20.77 -4.93 4.96
N ASP A 141 20.62 -5.66 6.06
CA ASP A 141 21.23 -5.30 7.35
C ASP A 141 22.71 -5.70 7.33
N GLN A 142 23.59 -4.72 7.27
CA GLN A 142 25.03 -4.93 7.19
C GLN A 142 25.63 -5.53 8.46
N HIS A 143 25.01 -5.29 9.62
CA HIS A 143 25.49 -5.85 10.89
C HIS A 143 25.15 -7.33 11.05
N LEU A 144 23.94 -7.73 10.62
CA LEU A 144 23.48 -9.12 10.74
C LEU A 144 23.70 -9.92 9.44
N ASN A 145 24.14 -9.26 8.35
CA ASN A 145 24.34 -9.84 7.03
C ASN A 145 23.12 -10.63 6.52
N GLN A 146 21.93 -10.01 6.62
CA GLN A 146 20.67 -10.63 6.21
C GLN A 146 19.74 -9.64 5.52
N SER A 147 18.80 -10.16 4.73
CA SER A 147 17.72 -9.38 4.15
C SER A 147 16.66 -9.05 5.20
N VAL A 148 16.18 -7.82 5.19
CA VAL A 148 15.10 -7.32 6.05
C VAL A 148 14.15 -6.46 5.21
N ALA A 149 12.92 -6.29 5.67
CA ALA A 149 12.03 -5.26 5.15
C ALA A 149 12.12 -4.02 6.04
N LEU A 150 12.24 -2.85 5.41
CA LEU A 150 12.16 -1.56 6.10
C LEU A 150 10.92 -0.83 5.62
N LYS A 151 9.99 -0.55 6.54
CA LYS A 151 8.83 0.30 6.29
C LYS A 151 9.15 1.72 6.69
N LEU A 152 9.48 2.55 5.70
CA LEU A 152 9.73 3.97 5.89
C LEU A 152 8.39 4.67 6.14
N LEU A 153 8.31 5.42 7.23
CA LEU A 153 7.07 6.06 7.64
C LEU A 153 6.77 7.30 6.78
N PRO A 154 5.49 7.64 6.56
CA PRO A 154 5.14 8.81 5.78
C PRO A 154 5.55 10.09 6.52
N PRO A 155 6.03 11.11 5.79
CA PRO A 155 6.59 12.35 6.37
C PRO A 155 5.62 13.16 7.22
N ASN A 156 4.33 13.07 6.94
CA ASN A 156 3.28 13.74 7.72
C ASN A 156 3.23 13.26 9.18
N LEU A 157 3.68 12.03 9.47
CA LEU A 157 3.78 11.51 10.84
C LEU A 157 4.89 12.19 11.65
N GLU A 158 5.96 12.63 11.02
CA GLU A 158 7.04 13.35 11.72
C GLU A 158 6.55 14.67 12.31
N ASN A 159 5.56 15.29 11.68
CA ASN A 159 4.97 16.55 12.06
C ASN A 159 3.81 16.43 13.06
N ASP A 160 3.37 15.20 13.41
CA ASP A 160 2.36 14.91 14.44
C ASP A 160 2.95 14.06 15.58
N PRO A 161 3.47 14.70 16.65
CA PRO A 161 4.10 13.97 17.76
C PRO A 161 3.14 13.01 18.48
N VAL A 162 1.83 13.27 18.44
CA VAL A 162 0.83 12.39 19.07
C VAL A 162 0.66 11.14 18.23
N ALA A 163 0.43 11.29 16.92
CA ALA A 163 0.31 10.14 16.00
C ALA A 163 1.58 9.30 15.96
N LEU A 164 2.76 9.94 16.01
CA LEU A 164 4.04 9.23 16.07
C LEU A 164 4.18 8.42 17.37
N ASN A 165 3.80 9.00 18.51
CA ASN A 165 3.89 8.30 19.80
C ASN A 165 2.91 7.12 19.87
N ASP A 166 1.70 7.29 19.34
CA ASP A 166 0.71 6.21 19.23
C ASP A 166 1.25 5.07 18.36
N LEU A 167 1.83 5.41 17.19
CA LEU A 167 2.48 4.42 16.32
C LEU A 167 3.61 3.67 17.02
N VAL A 168 4.50 4.37 17.73
CA VAL A 168 5.60 3.75 18.49
C VAL A 168 5.04 2.78 19.53
N GLY A 169 3.96 3.17 20.21
CA GLY A 169 3.27 2.30 21.18
C GLY A 169 2.71 1.03 20.52
N GLU A 170 2.16 1.13 19.32
CA GLU A 170 1.65 -0.03 18.56
C GLU A 170 2.78 -0.93 18.05
N VAL A 171 3.85 -0.36 17.51
CA VAL A 171 5.06 -1.11 17.13
C VAL A 171 5.65 -1.86 18.33
N GLN A 172 5.72 -1.23 19.51
CA GLN A 172 6.21 -1.88 20.72
C GLN A 172 5.37 -3.09 21.13
N LYS A 173 4.04 -3.01 20.99
CA LYS A 173 3.13 -4.14 21.25
C LYS A 173 3.33 -5.22 20.18
N ALA A 174 3.32 -4.86 18.91
CA ALA A 174 3.45 -5.81 17.80
C ALA A 174 4.82 -6.54 17.80
N ARG A 175 5.90 -5.92 18.33
CA ARG A 175 7.20 -6.60 18.55
C ARG A 175 7.14 -7.78 19.52
N LEU A 176 6.15 -7.82 20.41
CA LEU A 176 5.97 -8.94 21.35
C LEU A 176 5.42 -10.17 20.65
N LEU A 177 4.79 -10.02 19.48
CA LEU A 177 4.25 -11.15 18.73
C LEU A 177 5.39 -12.00 18.15
N SER A 178 5.37 -13.29 18.47
CA SER A 178 6.32 -14.28 17.95
C SER A 178 5.56 -15.54 17.55
N HIS A 179 5.12 -15.58 16.28
CA HIS A 179 4.34 -16.67 15.71
C HIS A 179 4.80 -16.96 14.27
N PRO A 180 4.84 -18.23 13.82
CA PRO A 180 5.31 -18.57 12.48
C PRO A 180 4.51 -17.89 11.36
N ASN A 181 3.24 -17.62 11.58
CA ASN A 181 2.34 -17.00 10.61
C ASN A 181 2.12 -15.48 10.85
N ILE A 182 3.01 -14.82 11.59
CA ILE A 182 3.03 -13.37 11.77
C ILE A 182 4.40 -12.85 11.35
N ILE A 183 4.45 -11.75 10.58
CA ILE A 183 5.71 -11.08 10.24
C ILE A 183 6.31 -10.50 11.51
N ARG A 184 7.54 -10.90 11.81
CA ARG A 184 8.24 -10.45 13.00
C ARG A 184 8.73 -9.03 12.84
N ILE A 185 8.32 -8.12 13.72
CA ILE A 185 8.88 -6.78 13.83
C ILE A 185 10.18 -6.87 14.63
N HIS A 186 11.26 -6.30 14.08
CA HIS A 186 12.56 -6.29 14.72
C HIS A 186 12.73 -5.04 15.57
N ASP A 187 12.58 -3.84 14.97
CA ASP A 187 12.79 -2.60 15.69
C ASP A 187 12.12 -1.39 15.03
N TYR A 188 11.92 -0.32 15.82
CA TYR A 188 11.63 1.03 15.34
C TYR A 188 12.91 1.85 15.41
N ILE A 189 13.32 2.42 14.29
CA ILE A 189 14.56 3.18 14.17
C ILE A 189 14.23 4.64 13.85
N ARG A 190 14.76 5.53 14.67
CA ARG A 190 14.73 6.97 14.47
C ARG A 190 16.12 7.53 14.62
N VAL A 191 16.65 8.07 13.54
CA VAL A 191 17.95 8.75 13.48
C VAL A 191 17.69 10.23 13.18
N PRO A 192 18.37 11.18 13.80
CA PRO A 192 18.26 12.60 13.42
C PRO A 192 18.49 12.78 11.92
N ASP A 193 17.71 13.63 11.30
CA ASP A 193 17.76 13.98 9.87
C ASP A 193 17.53 12.81 8.90
N GLU A 194 17.03 11.67 9.39
CA GLU A 194 16.58 10.53 8.56
C GLU A 194 15.09 10.25 8.78
N THR A 195 14.39 9.80 7.72
CA THR A 195 13.01 9.31 7.83
C THR A 195 12.94 8.13 8.79
N PRO A 196 12.12 8.18 9.84
CA PRO A 196 11.96 7.05 10.75
C PRO A 196 11.35 5.84 10.04
N PHE A 197 11.75 4.64 10.46
CA PHE A 197 11.28 3.40 9.84
C PHE A 197 11.15 2.25 10.83
N VAL A 198 10.35 1.27 10.44
CA VAL A 198 10.21 0.00 11.15
C VAL A 198 10.98 -1.07 10.40
N SER A 199 11.90 -1.77 11.07
CA SER A 199 12.60 -2.94 10.56
C SER A 199 11.83 -4.20 10.90
N MET A 200 11.64 -5.09 9.92
CA MET A 200 10.88 -6.32 10.11
C MET A 200 11.41 -7.45 9.22
N GLU A 201 10.93 -8.65 9.46
CA GLU A 201 11.18 -9.83 8.65
C GLU A 201 10.83 -9.55 7.19
N PHE A 202 11.75 -9.87 6.27
CA PHE A 202 11.47 -9.85 4.85
C PHE A 202 10.84 -11.19 4.44
N VAL A 203 9.67 -11.13 3.82
CA VAL A 203 8.99 -12.30 3.25
C VAL A 203 9.25 -12.34 1.75
N ASP A 204 10.02 -13.35 1.32
CA ASP A 204 10.21 -13.63 -0.10
C ASP A 204 8.98 -14.38 -0.63
N GLY A 205 8.05 -13.64 -1.20
CA GLY A 205 6.77 -14.16 -1.62
C GLY A 205 5.87 -13.10 -2.24
N SER A 206 4.56 -13.35 -2.24
CA SER A 206 3.55 -12.44 -2.77
C SER A 206 2.36 -12.36 -1.83
N ASP A 207 1.64 -11.25 -1.83
CA ASP A 207 0.39 -11.12 -1.10
C ASP A 207 -0.77 -11.87 -1.78
N LEU A 208 -1.82 -12.18 -1.00
CA LEU A 208 -2.98 -12.92 -1.52
C LEU A 208 -3.78 -12.13 -2.58
N GLY A 209 -3.76 -10.81 -2.57
CA GLY A 209 -4.41 -9.99 -3.59
C GLY A 209 -3.72 -10.17 -4.95
N THR A 210 -2.40 -10.10 -4.97
CA THR A 210 -1.58 -10.37 -6.16
C THR A 210 -1.76 -11.81 -6.63
N LEU A 211 -1.70 -12.79 -5.73
CA LEU A 211 -1.88 -14.21 -6.07
C LEU A 211 -3.28 -14.52 -6.57
N ARG A 212 -4.32 -13.85 -6.05
CA ARG A 212 -5.71 -13.96 -6.54
C ARG A 212 -5.80 -13.60 -8.02
N ASN A 213 -5.16 -12.49 -8.43
CA ASN A 213 -5.20 -12.04 -9.83
C ASN A 213 -4.54 -13.05 -10.79
N GLN A 214 -3.69 -13.94 -10.28
CA GLN A 214 -3.06 -15.03 -11.03
C GLN A 214 -3.89 -16.32 -11.06
N GLN A 215 -4.99 -16.40 -10.26
CA GLN A 215 -5.87 -17.57 -10.26
C GLN A 215 -6.82 -17.54 -11.45
N PRO A 216 -7.32 -18.70 -11.90
CA PRO A 216 -8.42 -18.78 -12.86
C PRO A 216 -9.62 -17.95 -12.38
N ASN A 217 -10.16 -17.13 -13.26
CA ASN A 217 -11.27 -16.19 -12.96
C ASN A 217 -10.98 -15.15 -11.85
N GLY A 218 -9.71 -14.99 -11.44
CA GLY A 218 -9.34 -14.00 -10.40
C GLY A 218 -9.87 -14.33 -9.00
N LEU A 219 -10.06 -15.61 -8.66
CA LEU A 219 -10.52 -16.07 -7.35
C LEU A 219 -9.84 -17.37 -6.92
N PHE A 220 -9.89 -17.64 -5.63
CA PHE A 220 -9.46 -18.93 -5.07
C PHE A 220 -10.64 -19.90 -4.94
N THR A 221 -10.35 -21.20 -5.09
CA THR A 221 -11.27 -22.25 -4.60
C THR A 221 -11.04 -22.47 -3.11
N TRP A 222 -12.05 -23.02 -2.41
CA TRP A 222 -11.91 -23.31 -0.99
C TRP A 222 -10.77 -24.29 -0.70
N GLU A 223 -10.61 -25.33 -1.49
CA GLU A 223 -9.54 -26.32 -1.32
C GLU A 223 -8.14 -25.71 -1.33
N ARG A 224 -7.96 -24.59 -2.02
CA ARG A 224 -6.69 -23.85 -2.03
C ARG A 224 -6.53 -22.92 -0.83
N LEU A 225 -7.64 -22.38 -0.31
CA LEU A 225 -7.63 -21.45 0.80
C LEU A 225 -7.64 -22.12 2.17
N GLU A 226 -8.26 -23.29 2.33
CA GLU A 226 -8.50 -23.93 3.62
C GLU A 226 -7.22 -23.99 4.50
N GLY A 227 -6.11 -24.48 3.94
CA GLY A 227 -4.85 -24.56 4.67
C GLY A 227 -4.27 -23.19 5.06
N LEU A 228 -4.50 -22.15 4.24
CA LEU A 228 -4.09 -20.77 4.54
C LEU A 228 -5.00 -20.13 5.58
N VAL A 229 -6.30 -20.39 5.50
CA VAL A 229 -7.30 -19.90 6.48
C VAL A 229 -7.01 -20.45 7.87
N ASN A 230 -6.66 -21.73 7.98
CA ASN A 230 -6.22 -22.31 9.25
C ASN A 230 -5.01 -21.58 9.82
N GLN A 231 -4.02 -21.24 8.99
CA GLN A 231 -2.86 -20.46 9.43
C GLN A 231 -3.23 -19.03 9.84
N MET A 232 -4.19 -18.38 9.14
CA MET A 232 -4.73 -17.06 9.53
C MET A 232 -5.39 -17.14 10.90
N CYS A 233 -6.26 -18.12 11.10
CA CYS A 233 -6.94 -18.32 12.38
C CYS A 233 -5.95 -18.56 13.53
N CYS A 234 -4.95 -19.42 13.36
CA CYS A 234 -3.92 -19.65 14.36
C CYS A 234 -3.15 -18.35 14.72
N ALA A 235 -2.78 -17.56 13.72
CA ALA A 235 -2.08 -16.29 13.91
C ALA A 235 -2.93 -15.26 14.67
N LEU A 236 -4.21 -15.11 14.29
CA LEU A 236 -5.13 -14.17 14.92
C LEU A 236 -5.52 -14.62 16.34
N GLU A 237 -5.76 -15.90 16.55
CA GLU A 237 -6.04 -16.44 17.91
C GLU A 237 -4.87 -16.15 18.85
N TYR A 238 -3.63 -16.37 18.38
CA TYR A 238 -2.43 -16.03 19.16
C TYR A 238 -2.36 -14.53 19.46
N ALA A 239 -2.55 -13.66 18.47
CA ALA A 239 -2.49 -12.21 18.66
C ALA A 239 -3.59 -11.71 19.62
N HIS A 240 -4.82 -12.22 19.49
CA HIS A 240 -5.92 -11.89 20.40
C HIS A 240 -5.65 -12.38 21.84
N GLY A 241 -4.99 -13.53 22.02
CA GLY A 241 -4.50 -14.00 23.31
C GLY A 241 -3.52 -13.03 23.98
N GLU A 242 -2.66 -12.39 23.17
CA GLU A 242 -1.75 -11.31 23.59
C GLU A 242 -2.43 -9.93 23.68
N LYS A 243 -3.75 -9.85 23.49
CA LYS A 243 -4.56 -8.62 23.49
C LYS A 243 -4.17 -7.62 22.39
N ILE A 244 -3.71 -8.13 21.26
CA ILE A 244 -3.35 -7.35 20.08
C ILE A 244 -4.36 -7.65 18.97
N ILE A 245 -5.00 -6.60 18.46
CA ILE A 245 -5.98 -6.63 17.37
C ILE A 245 -5.29 -6.14 16.13
N HIS A 246 -5.54 -6.80 14.99
CA HIS A 246 -4.86 -6.49 13.73
C HIS A 246 -5.36 -5.18 13.10
N ARG A 247 -6.68 -4.97 13.04
CA ARG A 247 -7.41 -3.77 12.55
C ARG A 247 -7.33 -3.49 11.04
N ASP A 248 -6.42 -4.10 10.30
CA ASP A 248 -6.25 -3.88 8.85
C ASP A 248 -6.11 -5.21 8.09
N LEU A 249 -7.00 -6.17 8.38
CA LEU A 249 -7.02 -7.45 7.66
C LEU A 249 -7.58 -7.24 6.25
N LYS A 250 -6.76 -7.57 5.25
CA LYS A 250 -7.08 -7.52 3.82
C LYS A 250 -6.10 -8.41 3.04
N PRO A 251 -6.43 -8.81 1.80
CA PRO A 251 -5.54 -9.68 1.01
C PRO A 251 -4.11 -9.16 0.85
N ALA A 252 -3.92 -7.83 0.76
CA ALA A 252 -2.61 -7.20 0.64
C ALA A 252 -1.71 -7.38 1.88
N ASN A 253 -2.29 -7.60 3.07
CA ASN A 253 -1.56 -7.81 4.32
C ASN A 253 -1.37 -9.31 4.65
N MET A 254 -1.70 -10.20 3.71
CA MET A 254 -1.58 -11.66 3.83
C MET A 254 -0.52 -12.18 2.86
N MET A 255 0.72 -12.25 3.31
CA MET A 255 1.86 -12.68 2.50
C MET A 255 1.95 -14.21 2.47
N ILE A 256 2.27 -14.76 1.30
CA ILE A 256 2.52 -16.18 1.11
C ILE A 256 3.99 -16.34 0.71
N THR A 257 4.75 -17.10 1.50
CA THR A 257 6.15 -17.41 1.20
C THR A 257 6.26 -18.33 -0.02
N ARG A 258 7.46 -18.48 -0.58
CA ARG A 258 7.70 -19.44 -1.69
C ARG A 258 7.40 -20.88 -1.32
N GLU A 259 7.50 -21.22 -0.03
CA GLU A 259 7.15 -22.53 0.50
C GLU A 259 5.65 -22.75 0.72
N GLY A 260 4.81 -21.71 0.48
CA GLY A 260 3.36 -21.77 0.65
C GLY A 260 2.87 -21.50 2.07
N ASN A 261 3.72 -20.94 2.95
CA ASN A 261 3.31 -20.57 4.30
C ASN A 261 2.76 -19.13 4.33
N LEU A 262 1.69 -18.95 5.07
CA LEU A 262 1.10 -17.62 5.29
C LEU A 262 1.85 -16.86 6.38
N LYS A 263 1.96 -15.54 6.18
CA LYS A 263 2.43 -14.58 7.19
C LYS A 263 1.56 -13.32 7.15
N LEU A 264 0.93 -12.98 8.27
CA LEU A 264 0.18 -11.74 8.45
C LEU A 264 1.16 -10.58 8.67
N ALA A 265 0.95 -9.50 7.91
CA ALA A 265 1.72 -8.26 7.96
C ALA A 265 0.93 -7.13 8.63
N ASP A 266 1.60 -6.08 9.05
CA ASP A 266 1.03 -4.79 9.45
C ASP A 266 0.06 -4.81 10.65
N PHE A 267 0.34 -5.63 11.68
CA PHE A 267 -0.39 -5.56 12.95
C PHE A 267 -0.35 -4.16 13.55
N GLY A 268 -1.51 -3.51 13.66
CA GLY A 268 -1.71 -2.24 14.37
C GLY A 268 -1.03 -0.99 13.79
N ILE A 269 -0.05 -1.15 12.88
CA ILE A 269 0.77 -0.04 12.35
C ILE A 269 -0.06 0.94 11.49
N ALA A 270 -1.16 0.47 10.90
CA ALA A 270 -1.98 1.28 10.01
C ALA A 270 -3.02 2.17 10.75
N ALA A 271 -3.43 1.78 11.94
CA ALA A 271 -4.49 2.48 12.68
C ALA A 271 -4.09 3.88 13.14
N SER A 272 -2.84 4.07 13.59
CA SER A 272 -2.34 5.37 14.05
C SER A 272 -2.18 6.39 12.92
N THR A 273 -2.11 5.93 11.67
CA THR A 273 -1.93 6.81 10.50
C THR A 273 -3.25 7.29 9.90
N SER A 274 -4.36 6.58 10.16
CA SER A 274 -5.67 6.81 9.50
C SER A 274 -6.80 7.29 10.41
N GLU A 275 -6.70 7.13 11.74
CA GLU A 275 -7.85 7.34 12.64
C GLU A 275 -8.27 8.81 12.88
N LYS A 276 -7.47 9.83 12.52
CA LYS A 276 -7.78 11.22 12.86
C LYS A 276 -8.71 11.96 11.90
N SER A 277 -9.13 11.39 10.77
CA SER A 277 -10.10 12.00 9.87
C SER A 277 -10.81 10.97 8.98
N PRO A 278 -11.99 10.49 9.35
CA PRO A 278 -12.83 9.66 8.46
C PRO A 278 -13.18 10.37 7.14
N GLN A 279 -13.11 11.73 7.13
CA GLN A 279 -13.40 12.56 5.97
C GLN A 279 -12.20 12.82 5.06
N ALA A 280 -10.95 12.70 5.55
CA ALA A 280 -9.74 12.91 4.74
C ALA A 280 -9.41 11.72 3.82
N ASN A 281 -10.03 10.56 4.06
CA ASN A 281 -9.76 9.32 3.32
C ASN A 281 -10.61 9.15 2.04
N MET A 282 -11.36 10.15 1.62
CA MET A 282 -12.22 10.07 0.41
C MET A 282 -11.47 10.39 -0.90
N GLU A 283 -10.24 10.91 -0.83
CA GLU A 283 -9.45 11.27 -2.02
C GLU A 283 -8.06 10.60 -1.96
N GLY A 284 -7.97 9.34 -2.38
CA GLY A 284 -6.70 8.63 -2.50
C GLY A 284 -6.79 7.13 -2.16
N ASP A 285 -5.69 6.40 -2.17
CA ASP A 285 -5.52 4.94 -1.96
C ASP A 285 -6.22 4.31 -0.71
N ALA A 286 -6.78 5.13 0.19
CA ALA A 286 -7.59 4.71 1.34
C ALA A 286 -8.91 4.00 0.94
N SER A 287 -9.38 4.16 -0.29
CA SER A 287 -10.60 3.51 -0.80
C SER A 287 -10.53 1.98 -0.71
N GLY A 288 -9.35 1.38 -0.86
CA GLY A 288 -9.17 -0.08 -0.83
C GLY A 288 -9.31 -0.74 0.54
N THR A 289 -9.09 -0.02 1.65
CA THR A 289 -9.17 -0.58 3.01
C THR A 289 -10.59 -0.52 3.58
N ILE A 290 -11.35 0.51 3.26
CA ILE A 290 -12.72 0.75 3.79
C ILE A 290 -13.65 -0.45 3.55
N VAL A 291 -13.50 -1.16 2.45
CA VAL A 291 -14.36 -2.29 2.06
C VAL A 291 -14.21 -3.53 2.96
N TYR A 292 -13.16 -3.57 3.80
CA TYR A 292 -12.92 -4.65 4.78
C TYR A 292 -13.19 -4.20 6.23
N MET A 293 -13.41 -2.91 6.48
CA MET A 293 -13.65 -2.38 7.82
C MET A 293 -14.99 -2.85 8.40
N SER A 294 -15.00 -3.14 9.70
CA SER A 294 -16.25 -3.44 10.41
C SER A 294 -17.11 -2.19 10.56
N PRO A 295 -18.44 -2.34 10.77
CA PRO A 295 -19.31 -1.21 11.12
C PRO A 295 -18.84 -0.44 12.36
N GLN A 296 -18.23 -1.13 13.32
CA GLN A 296 -17.71 -0.56 14.56
C GLN A 296 -16.47 0.29 14.31
N GLN A 297 -15.52 -0.22 13.50
CA GLN A 297 -14.33 0.53 13.10
C GLN A 297 -14.71 1.82 12.36
N MET A 298 -15.67 1.76 11.43
CA MET A 298 -16.13 2.94 10.69
C MET A 298 -16.77 4.01 11.61
N ARG A 299 -17.31 3.60 12.77
CA ARG A 299 -17.85 4.50 13.77
C ARG A 299 -16.80 5.01 14.76
N GLY A 300 -15.54 4.58 14.63
CA GLY A 300 -14.46 4.95 15.54
C GLY A 300 -14.65 4.39 16.95
N THR A 301 -15.31 3.23 17.12
CA THR A 301 -15.43 2.58 18.44
C THR A 301 -14.10 1.97 18.85
N MET A 302 -13.97 1.68 20.17
CA MET A 302 -12.79 0.98 20.66
C MET A 302 -12.59 -0.34 19.93
N PRO A 303 -11.36 -0.61 19.42
CA PRO A 303 -11.06 -1.84 18.70
C PRO A 303 -11.36 -3.09 19.51
N ALA A 304 -11.95 -4.09 18.87
CA ALA A 304 -12.32 -5.36 19.47
C ALA A 304 -11.93 -6.55 18.57
N PRO A 305 -11.70 -7.76 19.11
CA PRO A 305 -11.46 -8.96 18.32
C PRO A 305 -12.51 -9.24 17.25
N SER A 306 -13.76 -8.84 17.49
CA SER A 306 -14.87 -8.94 16.53
C SER A 306 -14.69 -8.10 15.27
N ASP A 307 -13.81 -7.08 15.30
CA ASP A 307 -13.48 -6.30 14.09
C ASP A 307 -12.61 -7.12 13.15
N ASP A 308 -11.63 -7.84 13.68
CA ASP A 308 -10.79 -8.76 12.89
C ASP A 308 -11.60 -9.92 12.33
N ILE A 309 -12.60 -10.42 13.07
CA ILE A 309 -13.51 -11.48 12.60
C ILE A 309 -14.31 -10.97 11.39
N TYR A 310 -14.86 -9.75 11.45
CA TYR A 310 -15.55 -9.14 10.31
C TYR A 310 -14.61 -8.96 9.12
N ALA A 311 -13.43 -8.40 9.34
CA ALA A 311 -12.45 -8.14 8.28
C ALA A 311 -11.94 -9.44 7.64
N LEU A 312 -11.76 -10.52 8.42
CA LEU A 312 -11.45 -11.85 7.88
C LEU A 312 -12.60 -12.39 7.03
N GLY A 313 -13.85 -12.25 7.50
CA GLY A 313 -15.04 -12.59 6.71
C GLY A 313 -15.10 -11.83 5.37
N ALA A 314 -14.87 -10.52 5.38
CA ALA A 314 -14.84 -9.69 4.18
C ALA A 314 -13.68 -10.08 3.23
N THR A 315 -12.53 -10.44 3.79
CA THR A 315 -11.37 -10.92 3.03
C THR A 315 -11.66 -12.27 2.38
N LEU A 316 -12.23 -13.23 3.11
CA LEU A 316 -12.60 -14.54 2.55
C LEU A 316 -13.68 -14.40 1.48
N TYR A 317 -14.65 -13.51 1.70
CA TYR A 317 -15.67 -13.21 0.71
C TYR A 317 -15.04 -12.70 -0.60
N ASP A 318 -14.10 -11.77 -0.52
CA ASP A 318 -13.38 -11.21 -1.67
C ASP A 318 -12.54 -12.29 -2.40
N LEU A 319 -11.78 -13.08 -1.66
CA LEU A 319 -10.93 -14.13 -2.24
C LEU A 319 -11.75 -15.23 -2.94
N LEU A 320 -12.97 -15.51 -2.46
CA LEU A 320 -13.86 -16.55 -2.98
C LEU A 320 -14.81 -16.06 -4.10
N SER A 321 -15.02 -14.72 -4.22
CA SER A 321 -16.00 -14.15 -5.16
C SER A 321 -15.50 -13.04 -6.07
N THR A 322 -14.21 -12.69 -6.01
CA THR A 322 -13.53 -11.62 -6.78
C THR A 322 -13.77 -10.19 -6.29
N HIS A 323 -14.72 -9.97 -5.42
CA HIS A 323 -15.04 -8.64 -4.87
C HIS A 323 -15.38 -8.74 -3.39
N PRO A 324 -15.06 -7.73 -2.58
CA PRO A 324 -15.53 -7.65 -1.19
C PRO A 324 -17.08 -7.56 -1.13
N PRO A 325 -17.68 -7.77 0.03
CA PRO A 325 -19.14 -7.77 0.20
C PRO A 325 -19.82 -6.51 -0.35
N PHE A 326 -19.18 -5.36 -0.15
CA PHE A 326 -19.62 -4.04 -0.59
C PHE A 326 -18.48 -3.38 -1.37
N PHE A 327 -18.70 -3.07 -2.66
CA PHE A 327 -17.64 -2.57 -3.55
C PHE A 327 -18.13 -1.52 -4.56
N LYS A 328 -19.42 -1.16 -4.53
CA LYS A 328 -20.04 -0.15 -5.40
C LYS A 328 -21.04 0.69 -4.62
N GLY A 329 -21.17 1.97 -4.97
CA GLY A 329 -22.11 2.88 -4.33
C GLY A 329 -21.56 3.44 -3.02
N ASP A 330 -22.42 3.79 -2.08
CA ASP A 330 -22.03 4.30 -0.77
C ASP A 330 -21.62 3.14 0.15
N ILE A 331 -20.32 2.81 0.11
CA ILE A 331 -19.72 1.73 0.89
C ILE A 331 -19.95 1.94 2.40
N HIS A 332 -19.79 3.19 2.85
CA HIS A 332 -19.95 3.51 4.27
C HIS A 332 -21.36 3.19 4.77
N GLN A 333 -22.39 3.60 4.02
CA GLN A 333 -23.77 3.28 4.35
C GLN A 333 -24.03 1.77 4.30
N GLN A 334 -23.57 1.09 3.24
CA GLN A 334 -23.79 -0.34 3.05
C GLN A 334 -23.15 -1.18 4.15
N VAL A 335 -21.89 -0.90 4.51
CA VAL A 335 -21.22 -1.61 5.61
C VAL A 335 -21.98 -1.44 6.93
N GLN A 336 -22.55 -0.26 7.17
CA GLN A 336 -23.24 0.00 8.43
C GLN A 336 -24.68 -0.54 8.50
N GLN A 337 -25.40 -0.59 7.37
CA GLN A 337 -26.86 -0.77 7.38
C GLN A 337 -27.36 -1.92 6.52
N GLU A 338 -26.65 -2.30 5.45
CA GLU A 338 -27.17 -3.27 4.50
C GLU A 338 -26.60 -4.68 4.78
N PRO A 339 -27.43 -5.73 4.75
CA PRO A 339 -26.93 -7.09 4.85
C PRO A 339 -26.07 -7.43 3.63
N ALA A 340 -24.99 -8.19 3.84
CA ALA A 340 -24.16 -8.66 2.73
C ALA A 340 -24.93 -9.66 1.87
N THR A 341 -24.81 -9.53 0.54
CA THR A 341 -25.34 -10.53 -0.40
C THR A 341 -24.61 -11.87 -0.16
N SER A 342 -25.32 -12.99 -0.13
CA SER A 342 -24.70 -14.30 0.06
C SER A 342 -23.69 -14.62 -1.05
N LEU A 343 -22.63 -15.38 -0.73
CA LEU A 343 -21.59 -15.75 -1.70
C LEU A 343 -22.18 -16.46 -2.92
N SER A 344 -23.10 -17.41 -2.71
CA SER A 344 -23.78 -18.14 -3.77
C SER A 344 -24.61 -17.24 -4.68
N THR A 345 -25.28 -16.22 -4.12
CA THR A 345 -26.02 -15.21 -4.90
C THR A 345 -25.06 -14.30 -5.67
N ARG A 346 -23.98 -13.83 -5.02
CA ARG A 346 -22.97 -12.98 -5.64
C ARG A 346 -22.31 -13.67 -6.84
N LEU A 347 -21.94 -14.93 -6.70
CA LEU A 347 -21.33 -15.69 -7.79
C LEU A 347 -22.29 -15.83 -8.98
N LYS A 348 -23.59 -16.04 -8.73
CA LYS A 348 -24.64 -16.06 -9.79
C LYS A 348 -24.75 -14.70 -10.49
N GLU A 349 -24.78 -13.59 -9.74
CA GLU A 349 -24.82 -12.23 -10.28
C GLU A 349 -23.64 -11.93 -11.20
N LEU A 350 -22.45 -12.43 -10.82
CA LEU A 350 -21.19 -12.24 -11.58
C LEU A 350 -21.05 -13.25 -12.74
N GLY A 351 -21.91 -14.26 -12.84
CA GLY A 351 -21.78 -15.33 -13.83
C GLY A 351 -20.56 -16.23 -13.61
N ILE A 352 -20.06 -16.32 -12.36
CA ILE A 352 -18.88 -17.07 -11.97
C ILE A 352 -19.30 -18.35 -11.25
N THR A 353 -18.58 -19.44 -11.53
CA THR A 353 -18.75 -20.71 -10.80
C THR A 353 -17.58 -20.90 -9.85
N ASN A 354 -17.86 -21.04 -8.56
CA ASN A 354 -16.94 -21.48 -7.52
C ASN A 354 -17.68 -22.43 -6.57
N ASN A 355 -17.09 -23.61 -6.32
CA ASN A 355 -17.70 -24.60 -5.45
C ASN A 355 -17.30 -24.30 -3.99
N ILE A 356 -18.15 -23.54 -3.29
CA ILE A 356 -17.94 -23.18 -1.87
C ILE A 356 -18.80 -24.11 -1.02
N PRO A 357 -18.21 -24.85 -0.04
CA PRO A 357 -19.00 -25.68 0.87
C PRO A 357 -20.01 -24.84 1.66
N ALA A 358 -21.20 -25.39 1.90
CA ALA A 358 -22.29 -24.65 2.54
C ALA A 358 -21.94 -24.16 3.96
N HIS A 359 -21.13 -24.92 4.72
CA HIS A 359 -20.66 -24.50 6.04
C HIS A 359 -19.70 -23.29 5.94
N VAL A 360 -18.83 -23.25 4.93
CA VAL A 360 -17.91 -22.12 4.70
C VAL A 360 -18.69 -20.86 4.33
N GLU A 361 -19.66 -20.96 3.39
CA GLU A 361 -20.53 -19.82 3.07
C GLU A 361 -21.25 -19.32 4.33
N SER A 362 -21.82 -20.22 5.12
CA SER A 362 -22.52 -19.86 6.37
C SER A 362 -21.57 -19.18 7.37
N ALA A 363 -20.35 -19.69 7.57
CA ALA A 363 -19.35 -19.11 8.47
C ALA A 363 -18.91 -17.70 8.01
N VAL A 364 -18.60 -17.54 6.72
CA VAL A 364 -18.22 -16.24 6.15
C VAL A 364 -19.37 -15.23 6.30
N MET A 365 -20.61 -15.62 6.01
CA MET A 365 -21.76 -14.72 6.16
C MET A 365 -22.01 -14.34 7.62
N LYS A 366 -21.83 -15.28 8.56
CA LYS A 366 -21.93 -15.00 10.01
C LYS A 366 -20.87 -13.96 10.48
N CYS A 367 -19.66 -13.98 9.92
CA CYS A 367 -18.65 -12.95 10.21
C CYS A 367 -19.10 -11.55 9.78
N LEU A 368 -19.92 -11.42 8.75
CA LEU A 368 -20.36 -10.16 8.16
C LEU A 368 -21.60 -9.54 8.82
N GLU A 369 -22.12 -10.17 9.90
CA GLU A 369 -23.23 -9.62 10.68
C GLU A 369 -22.86 -8.24 11.25
N LYS A 370 -23.87 -7.35 11.30
CA LYS A 370 -23.66 -5.94 11.70
C LYS A 370 -23.46 -5.80 13.20
N ASP A 371 -24.22 -6.58 13.98
CA ASP A 371 -24.02 -6.66 15.43
C ASP A 371 -22.87 -7.63 15.73
N PRO A 372 -21.82 -7.20 16.47
CA PRO A 372 -20.75 -8.09 16.88
C PRO A 372 -21.22 -9.32 17.67
N ALA A 373 -22.36 -9.23 18.36
CA ALA A 373 -22.93 -10.34 19.14
C ALA A 373 -23.47 -11.47 18.25
N ASP A 374 -23.79 -11.19 17.00
CA ASP A 374 -24.27 -12.18 16.02
C ASP A 374 -23.13 -12.86 15.26
N ARG A 375 -21.87 -12.37 15.41
CA ARG A 375 -20.66 -12.96 14.84
C ARG A 375 -20.15 -14.12 15.71
N PRO A 376 -19.21 -14.95 15.20
CA PRO A 376 -18.41 -15.82 16.06
C PRO A 376 -17.77 -15.00 17.18
N GLU A 377 -17.82 -15.49 18.42
CA GLU A 377 -17.27 -14.77 19.58
C GLU A 377 -15.73 -14.71 19.54
N THR A 378 -15.11 -15.77 19.00
CA THR A 378 -13.65 -15.90 18.93
C THR A 378 -13.20 -16.42 17.56
N ILE A 379 -11.93 -16.19 17.23
CA ILE A 379 -11.30 -16.78 16.02
C ILE A 379 -11.34 -18.32 16.11
N LYS A 380 -11.26 -18.90 17.31
CA LYS A 380 -11.37 -20.35 17.47
C LYS A 380 -12.74 -20.85 17.08
N GLU A 381 -13.82 -20.20 17.54
CA GLU A 381 -15.19 -20.57 17.11
C GLU A 381 -15.33 -20.45 15.58
N LEU A 382 -14.80 -19.39 14.98
CA LEU A 382 -14.80 -19.25 13.50
C LEU A 382 -14.05 -20.40 12.85
N SER A 383 -12.87 -20.75 13.31
CA SER A 383 -12.06 -21.87 12.79
C SER A 383 -12.78 -23.22 12.90
N ASP A 384 -13.56 -23.42 13.95
CA ASP A 384 -14.36 -24.65 14.17
C ASP A 384 -15.60 -24.70 13.23
N LEU A 385 -16.02 -23.56 12.66
CA LEU A 385 -17.13 -23.45 11.70
C LEU A 385 -16.68 -23.60 10.24
N LEU A 386 -15.41 -23.31 9.94
CA LEU A 386 -14.79 -23.38 8.62
C LEU A 386 -14.22 -24.77 8.33
#